data_883fc488dea3fc78a1052d3d67fb64b9
#
_entry.id   883fc488dea3fc78a1052d3d67fb64b9
#
_cell.length_a   1.000
_cell.length_b   1.000
_cell.length_c   1.000
_cell.angle_alpha   90.00
_cell.angle_beta   90.00
_cell.angle_gamma   90.00
#
_symmetry.space_group_name_H-M   'P 1'
#
loop_
_entity.id
_entity.type
_entity.pdbx_description
1 polymer ?
#
loop_
_entity_poly.entity_id
_entity_poly.type
_entity_poly.pdbx_seq_one_letter_code
_entity_poly.pdbx_strand_id
1 'polypeptide(L)'
;METKKKHELSLAKRMAISLVCGLVAGLAFMFLREHLNASGQAQTWTTINNLLFQDITAEGAERAFGIFYIIGQLFIKALQLVSIPMVFTSISLAIGSIADIRTMGRISAKTLFWFLLCSFLALLLAGCVGYGTYSMGLFNTHIEGLAEASGSTGSNPLNVVLNIIPSNIITAFGSNGAVLSSVFLAVAIGLSMNTLGESRTATLRRLLGEVNDVVVVFLNFIVSNFAPFAVFVLLTRTFAIYGIDYLKPALVYVVVTVVLLLAFLVIAYPLVIALGAKLNPFTFIRKIANVAVFGFSTSSSAATLPLNIKVCEEEFGVDESIASFVLPLGMTINMDGTAIMQVIATVFIAGCAGYTVTPGQLVVVALLALLASVGTPAAPGAGAVILFTILSGMGFVNDGALLAYSLILAINRPIEMLVTSLNVVGDAVASICVAKSEGLLNEETFNK
;
A
#
# COMPACT_ATOMS: atom_id res chain seq x y z
N MET A 1 6.26 31.50 -30.52
CA MET A 1 4.98 30.85 -30.28
C MET A 1 4.99 30.22 -28.88
N GLU A 2 4.54 30.97 -27.90
CA GLU A 2 4.39 30.47 -26.52
C GLU A 2 3.21 29.49 -26.51
N THR A 3 3.49 28.20 -26.40
CA THR A 3 2.46 27.19 -26.14
C THR A 3 1.93 27.43 -24.73
N LYS A 4 0.70 27.96 -24.63
CA LYS A 4 -0.09 27.99 -23.40
C LYS A 4 -0.04 26.62 -22.74
N LYS A 5 0.73 26.44 -21.65
CA LYS A 5 0.60 25.29 -20.77
C LYS A 5 -0.85 25.26 -20.29
N LYS A 6 -1.66 24.35 -20.81
CA LYS A 6 -2.95 23.99 -20.22
C LYS A 6 -2.69 23.69 -18.75
N HIS A 7 -3.38 24.36 -17.85
CA HIS A 7 -3.41 24.04 -16.42
C HIS A 7 -4.05 22.66 -16.26
N GLU A 8 -3.25 21.60 -16.44
CA GLU A 8 -3.72 20.24 -16.14
C GLU A 8 -3.90 20.13 -14.63
N LEU A 9 -5.11 19.73 -14.21
CA LEU A 9 -5.41 19.45 -12.81
C LEU A 9 -4.49 18.36 -12.30
N SER A 10 -3.91 18.56 -11.12
CA SER A 10 -3.08 17.52 -10.49
C SER A 10 -3.86 16.21 -10.32
N LEU A 11 -3.16 15.07 -10.33
CA LEU A 11 -3.78 13.75 -10.15
C LEU A 11 -4.66 13.71 -8.90
N ALA A 12 -4.18 14.28 -7.77
CA ALA A 12 -4.94 14.36 -6.53
C ALA A 12 -6.27 15.10 -6.69
N LYS A 13 -6.28 16.22 -7.42
CA LYS A 13 -7.53 16.96 -7.70
C LYS A 13 -8.48 16.17 -8.59
N ARG A 14 -7.95 15.50 -9.64
CA ARG A 14 -8.77 14.64 -10.51
C ARG A 14 -9.40 13.48 -9.74
N MET A 15 -8.62 12.84 -8.85
CA MET A 15 -9.11 11.77 -7.99
C MET A 15 -10.19 12.26 -7.01
N ALA A 16 -9.99 13.42 -6.36
CA ALA A 16 -10.98 14.01 -5.47
C ALA A 16 -12.29 14.36 -6.18
N ILE A 17 -12.21 14.93 -7.38
CA ILE A 17 -13.41 15.22 -8.21
C ILE A 17 -14.13 13.92 -8.56
N SER A 18 -13.40 12.89 -9.01
CA SER A 18 -13.97 11.59 -9.38
C SER A 18 -14.64 10.90 -8.18
N LEU A 19 -14.04 11.02 -6.98
CA LEU A 19 -14.61 10.50 -5.74
C LEU A 19 -15.94 11.18 -5.42
N VAL A 20 -15.98 12.52 -5.43
CA VAL A 20 -17.19 13.28 -5.14
C VAL A 20 -18.27 13.00 -6.20
N CYS A 21 -17.92 13.07 -7.46
CA CYS A 21 -18.85 12.78 -8.57
C CYS A 21 -19.38 11.35 -8.52
N GLY A 22 -18.50 10.36 -8.23
CA GLY A 22 -18.89 8.96 -8.12
C GLY A 22 -19.82 8.70 -6.94
N LEU A 23 -19.56 9.34 -5.79
CA LEU A 23 -20.44 9.28 -4.63
C LEU A 23 -21.82 9.88 -4.94
N VAL A 24 -21.85 11.08 -5.50
CA VAL A 24 -23.12 11.76 -5.85
C VAL A 24 -23.92 10.97 -6.87
N ALA A 25 -23.26 10.48 -7.94
CA ALA A 25 -23.91 9.65 -8.95
C ALA A 25 -24.40 8.31 -8.36
N GLY A 26 -23.60 7.67 -7.53
CA GLY A 26 -23.98 6.42 -6.86
C GLY A 26 -25.18 6.57 -5.95
N LEU A 27 -25.21 7.63 -5.12
CA LEU A 27 -26.36 7.94 -4.28
C LEU A 27 -27.60 8.28 -5.12
N ALA A 28 -27.45 9.02 -6.22
CA ALA A 28 -28.56 9.32 -7.11
C ALA A 28 -29.17 8.03 -7.72
N PHE A 29 -28.34 7.08 -8.16
CA PHE A 29 -28.81 5.77 -8.62
C PHE A 29 -29.40 4.90 -7.49
N MET A 30 -28.88 4.99 -6.28
CA MET A 30 -29.47 4.33 -5.11
C MET A 30 -30.91 4.85 -4.85
N PHE A 31 -31.08 6.16 -4.77
CA PHE A 31 -32.42 6.74 -4.60
C PHE A 31 -33.37 6.43 -5.77
N LEU A 32 -32.85 6.43 -7.01
CA LEU A 32 -33.61 6.00 -8.18
C LEU A 32 -34.07 4.55 -8.05
N ARG A 33 -33.19 3.65 -7.60
CA ARG A 33 -33.52 2.23 -7.35
C ARG A 33 -34.65 2.10 -6.32
N GLU A 34 -34.51 2.79 -5.20
CA GLU A 34 -35.51 2.75 -4.12
C GLU A 34 -36.87 3.29 -4.60
N HIS A 35 -36.85 4.40 -5.34
CA HIS A 35 -38.07 4.98 -5.92
C HIS A 35 -38.73 4.05 -6.93
N LEU A 36 -37.99 3.47 -7.85
CA LEU A 36 -38.52 2.53 -8.86
C LEU A 36 -39.09 1.27 -8.21
N ASN A 37 -38.43 0.73 -7.19
CA ASN A 37 -38.91 -0.43 -6.47
C ASN A 37 -40.20 -0.08 -5.68
N ALA A 38 -40.26 1.06 -5.03
CA ALA A 38 -41.45 1.50 -4.29
C ALA A 38 -42.64 1.81 -5.19
N SER A 39 -42.40 2.27 -6.42
CA SER A 39 -43.44 2.58 -7.42
C SER A 39 -43.89 1.38 -8.26
N GLY A 40 -43.42 0.17 -7.96
CA GLY A 40 -43.74 -1.05 -8.71
C GLY A 40 -43.06 -1.17 -10.08
N GLN A 41 -42.05 -0.33 -10.36
CA GLN A 41 -41.28 -0.32 -11.61
C GLN A 41 -39.94 -1.07 -11.48
N ALA A 42 -39.88 -2.13 -10.69
CA ALA A 42 -38.65 -2.92 -10.47
C ALA A 42 -38.03 -3.42 -11.78
N GLN A 43 -38.84 -3.70 -12.80
CA GLN A 43 -38.34 -4.11 -14.13
C GLN A 43 -37.50 -3.05 -14.81
N THR A 44 -37.82 -1.76 -14.63
CA THR A 44 -37.03 -0.64 -15.14
C THR A 44 -35.66 -0.59 -14.46
N TRP A 45 -35.63 -0.79 -13.13
CA TRP A 45 -34.37 -0.89 -12.42
C TRP A 45 -33.54 -2.09 -12.91
N THR A 46 -34.13 -3.25 -13.09
CA THR A 46 -33.45 -4.44 -13.60
C THR A 46 -32.80 -4.14 -14.97
N THR A 47 -33.48 -3.41 -15.85
CA THR A 47 -32.93 -3.02 -17.16
C THR A 47 -31.73 -2.09 -17.01
N ILE A 48 -31.81 -1.07 -16.13
CA ILE A 48 -30.71 -0.16 -15.83
C ILE A 48 -29.52 -0.92 -15.23
N ASN A 49 -29.78 -1.79 -14.28
CA ASN A 49 -28.76 -2.62 -13.62
C ASN A 49 -28.04 -3.51 -14.63
N ASN A 50 -28.76 -4.21 -15.49
CA ASN A 50 -28.18 -5.07 -16.54
C ASN A 50 -27.34 -4.28 -17.54
N LEU A 51 -27.74 -3.07 -17.87
CA LEU A 51 -26.98 -2.23 -18.79
C LEU A 51 -25.71 -1.67 -18.16
N LEU A 52 -25.77 -1.18 -16.90
CA LEU A 52 -24.70 -0.41 -16.31
C LEU A 52 -23.89 -1.17 -15.25
N PHE A 53 -24.54 -1.87 -14.31
CA PHE A 53 -23.91 -2.27 -13.06
C PHE A 53 -23.74 -3.77 -12.88
N GLN A 54 -24.53 -4.59 -13.58
CA GLN A 54 -24.56 -6.04 -13.42
C GLN A 54 -23.18 -6.66 -13.61
N ASP A 55 -22.83 -7.58 -12.75
CA ASP A 55 -21.70 -8.49 -12.98
C ASP A 55 -22.04 -9.43 -14.13
N ILE A 56 -21.30 -9.31 -15.22
CA ILE A 56 -21.50 -10.12 -16.43
C ILE A 56 -21.01 -11.57 -16.29
N THR A 57 -20.27 -11.86 -15.20
CA THR A 57 -19.78 -13.22 -14.89
C THR A 57 -20.71 -13.99 -13.97
N ALA A 58 -21.71 -13.29 -13.40
CA ALA A 58 -22.69 -13.91 -12.51
C ALA A 58 -23.63 -14.86 -13.27
N GLU A 59 -24.08 -15.90 -12.61
CA GLU A 59 -25.05 -16.85 -13.17
C GLU A 59 -26.34 -16.12 -13.57
N GLY A 60 -26.82 -16.36 -14.78
CA GLY A 60 -28.02 -15.70 -15.33
C GLY A 60 -27.79 -14.29 -15.92
N ALA A 61 -26.55 -13.82 -16.00
CA ALA A 61 -26.22 -12.50 -16.51
C ALA A 61 -25.84 -12.49 -18.04
N GLU A 62 -26.17 -13.55 -18.78
CA GLU A 62 -25.72 -13.73 -20.18
C GLU A 62 -26.17 -12.59 -21.13
N ARG A 63 -27.19 -11.83 -20.77
CA ARG A 63 -27.70 -10.68 -21.53
C ARG A 63 -27.36 -9.34 -20.94
N ALA A 64 -26.58 -9.31 -19.85
CA ALA A 64 -26.15 -8.07 -19.22
C ALA A 64 -24.96 -7.48 -19.96
N PHE A 65 -24.92 -6.14 -20.04
CA PHE A 65 -23.78 -5.40 -20.58
C PHE A 65 -22.80 -4.97 -19.49
N GLY A 66 -23.28 -4.62 -18.31
CA GLY A 66 -22.46 -4.30 -17.13
C GLY A 66 -21.35 -3.27 -17.40
N ILE A 67 -21.63 -2.17 -18.09
CA ILE A 67 -20.60 -1.25 -18.59
C ILE A 67 -19.67 -0.77 -17.46
N PHE A 68 -20.23 -0.38 -16.31
CA PHE A 68 -19.46 0.09 -15.17
C PHE A 68 -18.69 -1.07 -14.51
N TYR A 69 -19.27 -2.25 -14.47
CA TYR A 69 -18.59 -3.45 -14.01
C TYR A 69 -17.35 -3.75 -14.88
N ILE A 70 -17.52 -3.80 -16.21
CA ILE A 70 -16.41 -4.09 -17.13
C ILE A 70 -15.27 -3.08 -16.97
N ILE A 71 -15.58 -1.77 -16.96
CA ILE A 71 -14.57 -0.73 -16.84
C ILE A 71 -13.82 -0.85 -15.50
N GLY A 72 -14.55 -1.06 -14.41
CA GLY A 72 -13.96 -1.27 -13.08
C GLY A 72 -13.07 -2.50 -13.04
N GLN A 73 -13.52 -3.63 -13.58
CA GLN A 73 -12.77 -4.88 -13.63
C GLN A 73 -11.51 -4.78 -14.51
N LEU A 74 -11.58 -4.10 -15.65
CA LEU A 74 -10.42 -3.87 -16.50
C LEU A 74 -9.35 -3.06 -15.79
N PHE A 75 -9.74 -2.03 -15.03
CA PHE A 75 -8.82 -1.26 -14.21
C PHE A 75 -8.17 -2.11 -13.11
N ILE A 76 -8.96 -2.90 -12.36
CA ILE A 76 -8.45 -3.80 -11.33
C ILE A 76 -7.49 -4.83 -11.93
N LYS A 77 -7.84 -5.46 -13.06
CA LYS A 77 -6.98 -6.43 -13.76
C LYS A 77 -5.69 -5.80 -14.26
N ALA A 78 -5.73 -4.55 -14.74
CA ALA A 78 -4.53 -3.83 -15.15
C ALA A 78 -3.58 -3.57 -13.97
N LEU A 79 -4.10 -3.27 -12.77
CA LEU A 79 -3.31 -3.14 -11.55
C LEU A 79 -2.75 -4.51 -11.10
N GLN A 80 -3.56 -5.56 -11.18
CA GLN A 80 -3.13 -6.93 -10.85
C GLN A 80 -1.99 -7.43 -11.74
N LEU A 81 -1.98 -7.03 -13.02
CA LEU A 81 -0.97 -7.43 -13.99
C LEU A 81 0.44 -6.98 -13.59
N VAL A 82 0.57 -5.81 -12.98
CA VAL A 82 1.86 -5.25 -12.57
C VAL A 82 2.34 -5.76 -11.21
N SER A 83 1.48 -6.37 -10.41
CA SER A 83 1.77 -6.73 -9.02
C SER A 83 2.96 -7.69 -8.90
N ILE A 84 2.92 -8.85 -9.55
CA ILE A 84 3.98 -9.86 -9.45
C ILE A 84 5.31 -9.38 -10.05
N PRO A 85 5.38 -8.85 -11.27
CA PRO A 85 6.63 -8.31 -11.81
C PRO A 85 7.25 -7.23 -10.93
N MET A 86 6.43 -6.33 -10.39
CA MET A 86 6.87 -5.24 -9.52
C MET A 86 7.44 -5.75 -8.21
N VAL A 87 6.72 -6.63 -7.51
CA VAL A 87 7.19 -7.26 -6.25
C VAL A 87 8.49 -8.01 -6.47
N PHE A 88 8.57 -8.81 -7.53
CA PHE A 88 9.75 -9.60 -7.83
C PHE A 88 10.98 -8.72 -8.11
N THR A 89 10.88 -7.75 -9.00
CA THR A 89 12.00 -6.89 -9.37
C THR A 89 12.43 -5.99 -8.22
N SER A 90 11.47 -5.33 -7.54
CA SER A 90 11.76 -4.40 -6.44
C SER A 90 12.44 -5.12 -5.27
N ILE A 91 11.91 -6.27 -4.82
CA ILE A 91 12.50 -7.02 -3.72
C ILE A 91 13.88 -7.60 -4.10
N SER A 92 14.02 -8.15 -5.33
CA SER A 92 15.32 -8.66 -5.80
C SER A 92 16.38 -7.57 -5.80
N LEU A 93 16.04 -6.37 -6.27
CA LEU A 93 16.94 -5.22 -6.29
C LEU A 93 17.23 -4.71 -4.88
N ALA A 94 16.21 -4.57 -4.04
CA ALA A 94 16.34 -4.11 -2.66
C ALA A 94 17.28 -5.04 -1.87
N ILE A 95 17.02 -6.36 -1.88
CA ILE A 95 17.87 -7.36 -1.23
C ILE A 95 19.25 -7.41 -1.89
N GLY A 96 19.28 -7.30 -3.23
CA GLY A 96 20.54 -7.26 -3.99
C GLY A 96 21.43 -6.07 -3.64
N SER A 97 20.88 -4.90 -3.35
CA SER A 97 21.64 -3.70 -2.98
C SER A 97 22.22 -3.76 -1.55
N ILE A 98 21.65 -4.59 -0.67
CA ILE A 98 22.18 -4.82 0.68
C ILE A 98 23.61 -5.42 0.68
N ALA A 99 24.13 -5.88 -0.48
CA ALA A 99 25.43 -6.55 -0.60
C ALA A 99 26.66 -5.69 -0.32
N ASP A 100 26.57 -4.39 -0.42
CA ASP A 100 27.65 -3.49 0.04
C ASP A 100 27.83 -3.52 1.56
N ILE A 101 26.98 -4.29 2.26
CA ILE A 101 27.11 -4.64 3.69
C ILE A 101 28.50 -5.19 4.04
N ARG A 102 29.18 -5.88 3.14
CA ARG A 102 30.54 -6.39 3.43
C ARG A 102 31.57 -5.28 3.53
N THR A 103 31.38 -4.18 2.81
CA THR A 103 32.28 -3.03 2.82
C THR A 103 31.96 -2.05 3.96
N MET A 104 30.69 -1.88 4.33
CA MET A 104 30.22 -0.98 5.40
C MET A 104 29.75 -1.73 6.68
N GLY A 105 29.78 -3.05 6.69
CA GLY A 105 29.56 -4.02 7.80
C GLY A 105 28.61 -3.58 8.93
N ARG A 106 29.15 -2.83 9.90
CA ARG A 106 28.44 -2.45 11.11
C ARG A 106 27.31 -1.41 10.86
N ILE A 107 27.53 -0.45 9.97
CA ILE A 107 26.54 0.60 9.62
C ILE A 107 25.31 -0.04 9.00
N SER A 108 25.51 -0.94 8.04
CA SER A 108 24.40 -1.64 7.34
C SER A 108 23.59 -2.51 8.31
N ALA A 109 24.27 -3.25 9.21
CA ALA A 109 23.56 -4.06 10.22
C ALA A 109 22.71 -3.20 11.15
N LYS A 110 23.21 -2.04 11.59
CA LYS A 110 22.47 -1.10 12.42
C LYS A 110 21.31 -0.45 11.64
N THR A 111 21.52 -0.11 10.38
CA THR A 111 20.47 0.42 9.50
C THR A 111 19.30 -0.55 9.38
N LEU A 112 19.60 -1.81 9.03
CA LEU A 112 18.58 -2.86 8.95
C LEU A 112 17.88 -3.10 10.30
N PHE A 113 18.63 -3.07 11.40
CA PHE A 113 18.05 -3.19 12.74
C PHE A 113 17.00 -2.10 13.00
N TRP A 114 17.33 -0.82 12.72
CA TRP A 114 16.40 0.28 12.94
C TRP A 114 15.20 0.23 12.00
N PHE A 115 15.38 -0.12 10.73
CA PHE A 115 14.27 -0.31 9.80
C PHE A 115 13.34 -1.42 10.28
N LEU A 116 13.87 -2.60 10.60
CA LEU A 116 13.05 -3.72 11.06
C LEU A 116 12.39 -3.46 12.41
N LEU A 117 13.04 -2.73 13.32
CA LEU A 117 12.45 -2.35 14.60
C LEU A 117 11.27 -1.40 14.42
N CYS A 118 11.41 -0.36 13.59
CA CYS A 118 10.32 0.56 13.27
C CYS A 118 9.17 -0.15 12.57
N SER A 119 9.47 -1.00 11.57
CA SER A 119 8.44 -1.79 10.88
C SER A 119 7.74 -2.79 11.80
N PHE A 120 8.47 -3.42 12.73
CA PHE A 120 7.85 -4.29 13.74
C PHE A 120 6.88 -3.52 14.65
N LEU A 121 7.28 -2.34 15.15
CA LEU A 121 6.41 -1.50 15.96
C LEU A 121 5.18 -1.03 15.17
N ALA A 122 5.36 -0.67 13.91
CA ALA A 122 4.29 -0.26 13.00
C ALA A 122 3.26 -1.39 12.79
N LEU A 123 3.74 -2.59 12.49
CA LEU A 123 2.91 -3.77 12.28
C LEU A 123 2.20 -4.23 13.56
N LEU A 124 2.89 -4.17 14.71
CA LEU A 124 2.30 -4.50 16.00
C LEU A 124 1.13 -3.56 16.32
N LEU A 125 1.34 -2.25 16.19
CA LEU A 125 0.29 -1.26 16.41
C LEU A 125 -0.86 -1.41 15.42
N ALA A 126 -0.55 -1.57 14.13
CA ALA A 126 -1.57 -1.77 13.10
C ALA A 126 -2.37 -3.06 13.33
N GLY A 127 -1.70 -4.14 13.72
CA GLY A 127 -2.34 -5.40 14.07
C GLY A 127 -3.27 -5.28 15.26
N CYS A 128 -2.81 -4.68 16.38
CA CYS A 128 -3.61 -4.49 17.56
C CYS A 128 -4.84 -3.60 17.29
N VAL A 129 -4.64 -2.45 16.64
CA VAL A 129 -5.73 -1.51 16.33
C VAL A 129 -6.68 -2.09 15.28
N GLY A 130 -6.15 -2.68 14.20
CA GLY A 130 -6.96 -3.29 13.14
C GLY A 130 -7.81 -4.45 13.66
N TYR A 131 -7.20 -5.36 14.43
CA TYR A 131 -7.93 -6.48 15.02
C TYR A 131 -8.96 -6.01 16.07
N GLY A 132 -8.61 -5.02 16.89
CA GLY A 132 -9.54 -4.40 17.85
C GLY A 132 -10.77 -3.80 17.13
N THR A 133 -10.55 -3.05 16.06
CA THR A 133 -11.62 -2.46 15.24
C THR A 133 -12.49 -3.53 14.59
N TYR A 134 -11.87 -4.59 14.06
CA TYR A 134 -12.56 -5.73 13.47
C TYR A 134 -13.40 -6.49 14.52
N SER A 135 -12.82 -6.80 15.69
CA SER A 135 -13.52 -7.55 16.76
C SER A 135 -14.70 -6.78 17.36
N MET A 136 -14.68 -5.43 17.28
CA MET A 136 -15.82 -4.57 17.63
C MET A 136 -16.92 -4.57 16.55
N GLY A 137 -16.73 -5.26 15.43
CA GLY A 137 -17.69 -5.32 14.32
C GLY A 137 -17.79 -4.03 13.52
N LEU A 138 -16.85 -3.07 13.68
CA LEU A 138 -16.91 -1.77 13.03
C LEU A 138 -16.63 -1.85 11.52
N PHE A 139 -16.03 -2.95 11.05
CA PHE A 139 -15.79 -3.23 9.63
C PHE A 139 -16.87 -4.13 9.01
N ASN A 140 -17.80 -4.63 9.79
CA ASN A 140 -18.83 -5.53 9.27
C ASN A 140 -19.86 -4.77 8.45
N THR A 141 -20.20 -5.31 7.27
CA THR A 141 -21.35 -4.88 6.47
C THR A 141 -22.41 -5.97 6.48
N HIS A 142 -23.66 -5.61 6.73
CA HIS A 142 -24.81 -6.50 6.56
C HIS A 142 -25.36 -6.29 5.14
N ILE A 143 -24.84 -7.05 4.18
CA ILE A 143 -25.37 -7.03 2.82
C ILE A 143 -26.15 -8.32 2.63
N GLU A 144 -27.47 -8.19 2.57
CA GLU A 144 -28.34 -9.27 2.15
C GLU A 144 -27.99 -9.64 0.70
N GLY A 145 -27.58 -10.89 0.47
CA GLY A 145 -27.30 -11.41 -0.88
C GLY A 145 -25.82 -11.56 -1.27
N LEU A 146 -24.86 -11.13 -0.45
CA LEU A 146 -23.54 -11.74 -0.53
C LEU A 146 -23.67 -13.14 0.10
N ALA A 147 -23.55 -14.19 -0.73
CA ALA A 147 -23.40 -15.55 -0.24
C ALA A 147 -22.40 -15.52 0.92
N GLU A 148 -22.78 -16.13 2.06
CA GLU A 148 -21.84 -16.29 3.17
C GLU A 148 -20.51 -16.68 2.56
N ALA A 149 -19.52 -15.79 2.71
CA ALA A 149 -18.20 -16.08 2.20
C ALA A 149 -17.85 -17.40 2.83
N SER A 150 -17.87 -18.48 2.04
CA SER A 150 -17.26 -19.71 2.44
C SER A 150 -15.79 -19.36 2.60
N GLY A 151 -15.49 -18.65 3.68
CA GLY A 151 -14.15 -18.52 4.15
C GLY A 151 -13.61 -19.91 4.09
N SER A 152 -12.44 -20.13 3.57
CA SER A 152 -11.81 -21.44 3.58
C SER A 152 -11.74 -21.91 5.05
N THR A 153 -12.89 -22.41 5.51
CA THR A 153 -13.07 -22.98 6.83
C THR A 153 -12.16 -24.18 6.84
N GLY A 154 -11.00 -24.03 7.46
CA GLY A 154 -10.17 -25.15 7.79
C GLY A 154 -8.88 -25.38 7.02
N SER A 155 -8.40 -24.47 6.17
CA SER A 155 -7.01 -24.60 5.76
C SER A 155 -6.11 -24.24 6.96
N ASN A 156 -5.31 -25.22 7.39
CA ASN A 156 -4.33 -24.99 8.45
C ASN A 156 -3.49 -23.75 8.06
N PRO A 157 -3.37 -22.70 8.92
CA PRO A 157 -2.56 -21.51 8.64
C PRO A 157 -1.12 -21.85 8.23
N LEU A 158 -0.61 -23.00 8.67
CA LEU A 158 0.72 -23.51 8.28
C LEU A 158 0.82 -23.90 6.79
N ASN A 159 -0.30 -24.07 6.08
CA ASN A 159 -0.26 -24.26 4.63
C ASN A 159 0.33 -23.06 3.90
N VAL A 160 0.18 -21.86 4.45
CA VAL A 160 0.83 -20.65 3.93
C VAL A 160 2.35 -20.82 3.96
N VAL A 161 2.89 -21.39 5.04
CA VAL A 161 4.34 -21.65 5.18
C VAL A 161 4.84 -22.67 4.15
N LEU A 162 4.06 -23.72 3.91
CA LEU A 162 4.42 -24.73 2.89
C LEU A 162 4.43 -24.16 1.48
N ASN A 163 3.57 -23.18 1.20
CA ASN A 163 3.45 -22.55 -0.11
C ASN A 163 4.46 -21.39 -0.34
N ILE A 164 5.31 -21.08 0.63
CA ILE A 164 6.37 -20.06 0.47
C ILE A 164 7.35 -20.50 -0.61
N ILE A 165 7.78 -21.77 -0.57
CA ILE A 165 8.77 -22.32 -1.52
C ILE A 165 8.05 -22.96 -2.70
N PRO A 166 8.11 -22.37 -3.90
CA PRO A 166 7.45 -22.95 -5.06
C PRO A 166 8.22 -24.18 -5.57
N SER A 167 7.47 -25.21 -5.98
CA SER A 167 8.05 -26.35 -6.67
C SER A 167 8.44 -26.06 -8.12
N ASN A 168 7.89 -24.98 -8.70
CA ASN A 168 8.17 -24.56 -10.07
C ASN A 168 8.11 -23.03 -10.16
N ILE A 169 9.14 -22.44 -10.78
CA ILE A 169 9.28 -21.00 -10.96
C ILE A 169 8.12 -20.40 -11.80
N ILE A 170 7.65 -21.14 -12.80
CA ILE A 170 6.56 -20.67 -13.66
C ILE A 170 5.25 -20.54 -12.88
N THR A 171 4.96 -21.46 -11.98
CA THR A 171 3.74 -21.38 -11.15
C THR A 171 3.80 -20.21 -10.18
N ALA A 172 4.99 -19.82 -9.70
CA ALA A 172 5.15 -18.66 -8.85
C ALA A 172 4.83 -17.33 -9.57
N PHE A 173 5.09 -17.25 -10.87
CA PHE A 173 4.77 -16.08 -11.69
C PHE A 173 3.40 -16.16 -12.37
N GLY A 174 2.78 -17.32 -12.44
CA GLY A 174 1.56 -17.58 -13.18
C GLY A 174 0.26 -17.24 -12.45
N SER A 175 0.32 -16.88 -11.17
CA SER A 175 -0.87 -16.59 -10.36
C SER A 175 -0.61 -15.51 -9.33
N ASN A 176 -1.53 -14.54 -9.25
CA ASN A 176 -1.49 -13.52 -8.19
C ASN A 176 -1.68 -14.12 -6.77
N GLY A 177 -2.25 -15.31 -6.64
CA GLY A 177 -2.30 -16.07 -5.38
C GLY A 177 -0.95 -16.66 -4.94
N ALA A 178 0.05 -16.72 -5.84
CA ALA A 178 1.38 -17.23 -5.57
C ALA A 178 2.42 -16.14 -5.21
N VAL A 179 1.95 -14.99 -4.72
CA VAL A 179 2.81 -13.85 -4.39
C VAL A 179 3.89 -14.19 -3.38
N LEU A 180 3.57 -14.96 -2.34
CA LEU A 180 4.58 -15.42 -1.36
C LEU A 180 5.72 -16.20 -2.01
N SER A 181 5.41 -17.05 -2.98
CA SER A 181 6.39 -17.79 -3.75
C SER A 181 7.24 -16.87 -4.62
N SER A 182 6.62 -15.83 -5.21
CA SER A 182 7.34 -14.80 -5.97
C SER A 182 8.26 -13.97 -5.08
N VAL A 183 7.83 -13.63 -3.86
CA VAL A 183 8.66 -12.95 -2.84
C VAL A 183 9.84 -13.84 -2.43
N PHE A 184 9.60 -15.13 -2.16
CA PHE A 184 10.68 -16.07 -1.84
C PHE A 184 11.74 -16.12 -2.94
N LEU A 185 11.31 -16.24 -4.19
CA LEU A 185 12.22 -16.22 -5.34
C LEU A 185 12.98 -14.90 -5.45
N ALA A 186 12.32 -13.77 -5.21
CA ALA A 186 12.96 -12.46 -5.23
C ALA A 186 14.05 -12.34 -4.15
N VAL A 187 13.76 -12.79 -2.92
CA VAL A 187 14.73 -12.84 -1.83
C VAL A 187 15.90 -13.78 -2.17
N ALA A 188 15.61 -14.97 -2.67
CA ALA A 188 16.63 -15.95 -3.04
C ALA A 188 17.57 -15.41 -4.15
N ILE A 189 17.01 -14.75 -5.17
CA ILE A 189 17.79 -14.12 -6.24
C ILE A 189 18.59 -12.93 -5.70
N GLY A 190 17.99 -12.07 -4.87
CA GLY A 190 18.69 -10.95 -4.25
C GLY A 190 19.89 -11.40 -3.42
N LEU A 191 19.71 -12.40 -2.55
CA LEU A 191 20.79 -12.99 -1.76
C LEU A 191 21.87 -13.66 -2.64
N SER A 192 21.47 -14.33 -3.70
CA SER A 192 22.41 -14.94 -4.66
C SER A 192 23.22 -13.89 -5.40
N MET A 193 22.60 -12.77 -5.81
CA MET A 193 23.32 -11.63 -6.41
C MET A 193 24.36 -11.05 -5.44
N ASN A 194 24.02 -11.01 -4.15
CA ASN A 194 24.96 -10.57 -3.12
C ASN A 194 26.15 -11.51 -2.97
N THR A 195 25.88 -12.80 -2.94
CA THR A 195 26.94 -13.84 -2.79
C THR A 195 27.89 -13.85 -3.98
N LEU A 196 27.37 -13.64 -5.19
CA LEU A 196 28.18 -13.62 -6.42
C LEU A 196 28.98 -12.32 -6.59
N GLY A 197 28.55 -11.24 -5.94
CA GLY A 197 29.16 -9.92 -6.02
C GLY A 197 28.69 -9.09 -7.23
N GLU A 198 28.91 -7.79 -7.15
CA GLU A 198 28.41 -6.80 -8.12
C GLU A 198 28.95 -7.04 -9.53
N SER A 199 30.25 -7.25 -9.68
CA SER A 199 30.90 -7.43 -10.99
C SER A 199 30.34 -8.60 -11.79
N ARG A 200 29.96 -9.70 -11.13
CA ARG A 200 29.42 -10.91 -11.78
C ARG A 200 27.91 -10.79 -12.06
N THR A 201 27.19 -9.93 -11.33
CA THR A 201 25.73 -9.78 -11.41
C THR A 201 25.28 -8.45 -12.03
N ALA A 202 26.22 -7.62 -12.50
CA ALA A 202 25.93 -6.29 -13.06
C ALA A 202 24.85 -6.32 -14.15
N THR A 203 24.93 -7.28 -15.10
CA THR A 203 23.94 -7.42 -16.17
C THR A 203 22.57 -7.79 -15.62
N LEU A 204 22.48 -8.71 -14.65
CA LEU A 204 21.22 -9.13 -14.05
C LEU A 204 20.58 -7.98 -13.24
N ARG A 205 21.40 -7.26 -12.47
CA ARG A 205 20.94 -6.07 -11.71
C ARG A 205 20.39 -5.00 -12.64
N ARG A 206 21.11 -4.71 -13.72
CA ARG A 206 20.69 -3.78 -14.76
C ARG A 206 19.38 -4.22 -15.42
N LEU A 207 19.26 -5.50 -15.81
CA LEU A 207 18.05 -6.05 -16.41
C LEU A 207 16.84 -5.92 -15.46
N LEU A 208 17.01 -6.32 -14.19
CA LEU A 208 15.93 -6.20 -13.20
C LEU A 208 15.55 -4.73 -12.98
N GLY A 209 16.51 -3.80 -12.97
CA GLY A 209 16.27 -2.37 -12.89
C GLY A 209 15.45 -1.84 -14.08
N GLU A 210 15.89 -2.15 -15.29
CA GLU A 210 15.18 -1.74 -16.51
C GLU A 210 13.76 -2.33 -16.59
N VAL A 211 13.57 -3.60 -16.19
CA VAL A 211 12.23 -4.21 -16.10
C VAL A 211 11.37 -3.50 -15.05
N ASN A 212 11.94 -3.22 -13.86
CA ASN A 212 11.23 -2.48 -12.83
C ASN A 212 10.78 -1.10 -13.31
N ASP A 213 11.64 -0.37 -13.98
CA ASP A 213 11.34 0.95 -14.53
C ASP A 213 10.19 0.89 -15.57
N VAL A 214 10.21 -0.10 -16.45
CA VAL A 214 9.12 -0.34 -17.42
C VAL A 214 7.80 -0.62 -16.70
N VAL A 215 7.81 -1.46 -15.67
CA VAL A 215 6.62 -1.79 -14.87
C VAL A 215 6.09 -0.54 -14.14
N VAL A 216 6.98 0.26 -13.56
CA VAL A 216 6.61 1.52 -12.86
C VAL A 216 6.04 2.54 -13.84
N VAL A 217 6.61 2.69 -15.05
CA VAL A 217 6.06 3.58 -16.10
C VAL A 217 4.65 3.12 -16.49
N PHE A 218 4.45 1.81 -16.69
CA PHE A 218 3.13 1.27 -17.02
C PHE A 218 2.13 1.46 -15.87
N LEU A 219 2.52 1.22 -14.62
CA LEU A 219 1.70 1.51 -13.44
C LEU A 219 1.29 2.98 -13.39
N ASN A 220 2.25 3.89 -13.55
CA ASN A 220 1.99 5.33 -13.54
C ASN A 220 1.05 5.75 -14.67
N PHE A 221 1.16 5.14 -15.84
CA PHE A 221 0.23 5.36 -16.95
C PHE A 221 -1.20 4.97 -16.58
N ILE A 222 -1.40 3.78 -15.99
CA ILE A 222 -2.71 3.29 -15.52
C ILE A 222 -3.26 4.24 -14.45
N VAL A 223 -2.48 4.55 -13.43
CA VAL A 223 -2.93 5.38 -12.29
C VAL A 223 -3.20 6.82 -12.72
N SER A 224 -2.37 7.40 -13.57
CA SER A 224 -2.54 8.80 -13.97
C SER A 224 -3.70 9.02 -14.95
N ASN A 225 -3.98 8.06 -15.84
CA ASN A 225 -4.95 8.26 -16.91
C ASN A 225 -6.29 7.56 -16.64
N PHE A 226 -6.27 6.37 -16.06
CA PHE A 226 -7.49 5.57 -15.89
C PHE A 226 -8.05 5.61 -14.48
N ALA A 227 -7.22 5.77 -13.43
CA ALA A 227 -7.72 5.70 -12.07
C ALA A 227 -8.81 6.74 -11.75
N PRO A 228 -8.73 8.03 -12.16
CA PRO A 228 -9.82 8.97 -11.87
C PRO A 228 -11.16 8.49 -12.44
N PHE A 229 -11.17 7.99 -13.67
CA PHE A 229 -12.38 7.48 -14.31
C PHE A 229 -12.86 6.17 -13.66
N ALA A 230 -11.94 5.25 -13.39
CA ALA A 230 -12.26 4.00 -12.71
C ALA A 230 -12.84 4.22 -11.30
N VAL A 231 -12.28 5.17 -10.55
CA VAL A 231 -12.79 5.57 -9.21
C VAL A 231 -14.24 6.06 -9.31
N PHE A 232 -14.54 6.94 -10.26
CA PHE A 232 -15.91 7.39 -10.50
C PHE A 232 -16.86 6.22 -10.78
N VAL A 233 -16.47 5.32 -11.68
CA VAL A 233 -17.29 4.17 -12.11
C VAL A 233 -17.47 3.18 -10.96
N LEU A 234 -16.40 2.84 -10.24
CA LEU A 234 -16.43 1.89 -9.13
C LEU A 234 -17.29 2.39 -7.98
N LEU A 235 -17.13 3.66 -7.59
CA LEU A 235 -17.96 4.26 -6.52
C LEU A 235 -19.42 4.34 -6.94
N THR A 236 -19.69 4.81 -8.14
CA THR A 236 -21.08 4.89 -8.65
C THR A 236 -21.74 3.51 -8.58
N ARG A 237 -21.05 2.46 -9.05
CA ARG A 237 -21.56 1.08 -9.01
C ARG A 237 -21.79 0.62 -7.57
N THR A 238 -20.80 0.84 -6.68
CA THR A 238 -20.86 0.41 -5.29
C THR A 238 -22.10 0.97 -4.59
N PHE A 239 -22.30 2.27 -4.66
CA PHE A 239 -23.44 2.90 -3.98
C PHE A 239 -24.78 2.65 -4.68
N ALA A 240 -24.82 2.52 -6.01
CA ALA A 240 -26.03 2.16 -6.75
C ALA A 240 -26.57 0.78 -6.37
N ILE A 241 -25.68 -0.22 -6.21
CA ILE A 241 -26.07 -1.61 -5.92
C ILE A 241 -26.23 -1.85 -4.42
N TYR A 242 -25.24 -1.45 -3.62
CA TYR A 242 -25.13 -1.84 -2.22
C TYR A 242 -25.57 -0.75 -1.24
N GLY A 243 -25.85 0.46 -1.75
CA GLY A 243 -26.31 1.56 -0.90
C GLY A 243 -25.21 2.15 -0.04
N ILE A 244 -25.63 2.75 1.10
CA ILE A 244 -24.73 3.46 2.03
C ILE A 244 -24.07 2.55 3.06
N ASP A 245 -24.35 1.25 3.06
CA ASP A 245 -23.90 0.33 4.11
C ASP A 245 -22.36 0.19 4.14
N TYR A 246 -21.70 0.37 3.00
CA TYR A 246 -20.25 0.44 2.93
C TYR A 246 -19.65 1.77 3.41
N LEU A 247 -20.43 2.83 3.51
CA LEU A 247 -19.91 4.16 3.86
C LEU A 247 -19.39 4.20 5.30
N LYS A 248 -20.14 3.61 6.24
CA LYS A 248 -19.74 3.57 7.66
C LYS A 248 -18.43 2.83 7.88
N PRO A 249 -18.25 1.57 7.41
CA PRO A 249 -16.97 0.85 7.51
C PRO A 249 -15.82 1.57 6.79
N ALA A 250 -16.09 2.18 5.62
CA ALA A 250 -15.08 2.96 4.88
C ALA A 250 -14.62 4.20 5.66
N LEU A 251 -15.54 4.93 6.29
CA LEU A 251 -15.20 6.05 7.16
C LEU A 251 -14.39 5.59 8.38
N VAL A 252 -14.77 4.48 9.00
CA VAL A 252 -14.00 3.89 10.11
C VAL A 252 -12.58 3.54 9.63
N TYR A 253 -12.44 2.90 8.46
CA TYR A 253 -11.13 2.60 7.87
C TYR A 253 -10.29 3.87 7.71
N VAL A 254 -10.83 4.92 7.10
CA VAL A 254 -10.13 6.19 6.89
C VAL A 254 -9.69 6.80 8.22
N VAL A 255 -10.61 6.92 9.19
CA VAL A 255 -10.33 7.54 10.49
C VAL A 255 -9.27 6.74 11.26
N VAL A 256 -9.44 5.42 11.36
CA VAL A 256 -8.51 4.54 12.08
C VAL A 256 -7.11 4.60 11.45
N THR A 257 -7.03 4.51 10.12
CA THR A 257 -5.75 4.55 9.41
C THR A 257 -5.06 5.91 9.58
N VAL A 258 -5.79 7.02 9.38
CA VAL A 258 -5.23 8.38 9.51
C VAL A 258 -4.77 8.65 10.95
N VAL A 259 -5.59 8.30 11.95
CA VAL A 259 -5.24 8.50 13.36
C VAL A 259 -3.99 7.67 13.72
N LEU A 260 -3.91 6.42 13.25
CA LEU A 260 -2.77 5.56 13.54
C LEU A 260 -1.48 6.05 12.86
N LEU A 261 -1.56 6.48 11.60
CA LEU A 261 -0.43 7.07 10.88
C LEU A 261 0.07 8.35 11.57
N LEU A 262 -0.84 9.23 11.97
CA LEU A 262 -0.49 10.45 12.70
C LEU A 262 0.10 10.13 14.09
N ALA A 263 -0.47 9.18 14.80
CA ALA A 263 0.05 8.75 16.10
C ALA A 263 1.47 8.17 15.96
N PHE A 264 1.71 7.37 14.91
CA PHE A 264 3.03 6.82 14.66
C PHE A 264 4.05 7.92 14.32
N LEU A 265 3.65 8.86 13.46
CA LEU A 265 4.48 9.99 13.04
C LEU A 265 4.85 10.91 14.22
N VAL A 266 3.88 11.24 15.09
CA VAL A 266 4.03 12.29 16.12
C VAL A 266 4.41 11.71 17.49
N ILE A 267 4.16 10.43 17.74
CA ILE A 267 4.45 9.78 19.04
C ILE A 267 5.54 8.72 18.88
N ALA A 268 5.36 7.74 18.00
CA ALA A 268 6.25 6.58 17.93
C ALA A 268 7.66 6.97 17.46
N TYR A 269 7.78 7.70 16.36
CA TYR A 269 9.10 8.14 15.86
C TYR A 269 9.84 9.08 16.82
N PRO A 270 9.20 10.11 17.41
CA PRO A 270 9.85 10.91 18.44
C PRO A 270 10.27 10.10 19.68
N LEU A 271 9.49 9.08 20.05
CA LEU A 271 9.85 8.15 21.12
C LEU A 271 11.08 7.30 20.75
N VAL A 272 11.19 6.83 19.51
CA VAL A 272 12.38 6.14 19.00
C VAL A 272 13.60 7.06 19.05
N ILE A 273 13.48 8.33 18.67
CA ILE A 273 14.57 9.32 18.80
C ILE A 273 14.96 9.53 20.27
N ALA A 274 13.98 9.67 21.15
CA ALA A 274 14.23 9.89 22.59
C ALA A 274 14.91 8.69 23.27
N LEU A 275 14.46 7.48 22.96
CA LEU A 275 14.95 6.25 23.61
C LEU A 275 16.17 5.67 22.88
N GLY A 276 16.17 5.66 21.54
CA GLY A 276 17.21 5.06 20.72
C GLY A 276 18.43 5.94 20.55
N ALA A 277 18.22 7.21 20.19
CA ALA A 277 19.31 8.18 20.01
C ALA A 277 19.59 9.03 21.25
N LYS A 278 18.71 9.03 22.27
CA LYS A 278 18.76 9.87 23.47
C LYS A 278 18.82 11.37 23.14
N LEU A 279 18.04 11.78 22.13
CA LEU A 279 17.95 13.15 21.64
C LEU A 279 16.57 13.75 21.96
N ASN A 280 16.46 15.08 21.86
CA ASN A 280 15.21 15.79 22.15
C ASN A 280 14.15 15.53 21.07
N PRO A 281 13.02 14.88 21.40
CA PRO A 281 11.97 14.57 20.41
C PRO A 281 11.27 15.82 19.87
N PHE A 282 11.16 16.90 20.63
CA PHE A 282 10.52 18.14 20.15
C PHE A 282 11.39 18.86 19.11
N THR A 283 12.71 18.87 19.29
CA THR A 283 13.64 19.38 18.28
C THR A 283 13.53 18.59 17.00
N PHE A 284 13.44 17.26 17.09
CA PHE A 284 13.23 16.38 15.94
C PHE A 284 11.95 16.75 15.19
N ILE A 285 10.78 16.81 15.89
CA ILE A 285 9.49 17.12 15.26
C ILE A 285 9.55 18.46 14.51
N ARG A 286 10.15 19.49 15.12
CA ARG A 286 10.24 20.83 14.54
C ARG A 286 11.03 20.81 13.22
N LYS A 287 12.17 20.15 13.20
CA LYS A 287 13.08 20.14 12.05
C LYS A 287 12.59 19.22 10.92
N ILE A 288 11.99 18.06 11.25
CA ILE A 288 11.53 17.10 10.25
C ILE A 288 10.23 17.54 9.57
N ALA A 289 9.50 18.53 10.10
CA ALA A 289 8.20 18.95 9.59
C ALA A 289 8.21 19.30 8.10
N ASN A 290 9.25 19.96 7.62
CA ASN A 290 9.37 20.33 6.19
C ASN A 290 9.45 19.08 5.30
N VAL A 291 10.22 18.07 5.71
CA VAL A 291 10.33 16.78 4.98
C VAL A 291 8.98 16.05 4.99
N ALA A 292 8.31 16.00 6.14
CA ALA A 292 7.00 15.37 6.28
C ALA A 292 5.96 16.01 5.38
N VAL A 293 5.87 17.36 5.35
CA VAL A 293 4.93 18.11 4.51
C VAL A 293 5.27 17.95 3.02
N PHE A 294 6.55 17.93 2.67
CA PHE A 294 6.97 17.74 1.28
C PHE A 294 6.65 16.31 0.80
N GLY A 295 6.93 15.29 1.62
CA GLY A 295 6.54 13.90 1.35
C GLY A 295 5.03 13.72 1.19
N PHE A 296 4.24 14.37 2.07
CA PHE A 296 2.78 14.43 1.94
C PHE A 296 2.36 15.03 0.60
N SER A 297 2.96 16.14 0.21
CA SER A 297 2.57 16.87 -1.01
C SER A 297 2.93 16.14 -2.29
N THR A 298 4.09 15.48 -2.32
CA THR A 298 4.59 14.77 -3.51
C THR A 298 4.01 13.36 -3.64
N SER A 299 3.66 12.72 -2.51
CA SER A 299 3.33 11.28 -2.43
C SER A 299 4.42 10.40 -3.06
N SER A 300 5.68 10.83 -3.03
CA SER A 300 6.81 10.11 -3.60
C SER A 300 8.04 10.24 -2.69
N SER A 301 8.47 9.12 -2.13
CA SER A 301 9.70 9.07 -1.33
C SER A 301 10.92 9.45 -2.18
N ALA A 302 10.96 9.02 -3.45
CA ALA A 302 12.04 9.34 -4.37
C ALA A 302 12.14 10.86 -4.64
N ALA A 303 11.01 11.54 -4.84
CA ALA A 303 11.01 13.00 -5.03
C ALA A 303 11.39 13.75 -3.75
N THR A 304 11.17 13.16 -2.57
CA THR A 304 11.48 13.76 -1.26
C THR A 304 12.93 13.53 -0.83
N LEU A 305 13.60 12.51 -1.37
CA LEU A 305 14.94 12.08 -0.96
C LEU A 305 15.97 13.23 -0.94
N PRO A 306 16.11 14.10 -1.95
CA PRO A 306 17.10 15.18 -1.91
C PRO A 306 16.88 16.15 -0.74
N LEU A 307 15.63 16.48 -0.44
CA LEU A 307 15.30 17.32 0.71
C LEU A 307 15.59 16.61 2.03
N ASN A 308 15.29 15.30 2.12
CA ASN A 308 15.54 14.52 3.32
C ASN A 308 17.04 14.40 3.62
N ILE A 309 17.89 14.16 2.60
CA ILE A 309 19.35 14.18 2.73
C ILE A 309 19.81 15.53 3.27
N LYS A 310 19.40 16.62 2.62
CA LYS A 310 19.78 17.97 3.03
C LYS A 310 19.42 18.28 4.48
N VAL A 311 18.20 17.96 4.91
CA VAL A 311 17.75 18.19 6.30
C VAL A 311 18.51 17.31 7.27
N CYS A 312 18.80 16.06 6.93
CA CYS A 312 19.59 15.17 7.80
C CYS A 312 21.01 15.70 7.97
N GLU A 313 21.66 16.18 6.93
CA GLU A 313 23.03 16.71 7.00
C GLU A 313 23.09 18.08 7.66
N GLU A 314 22.33 19.05 7.15
CA GLU A 314 22.45 20.45 7.54
C GLU A 314 21.72 20.78 8.87
N GLU A 315 20.55 20.16 9.12
CA GLU A 315 19.75 20.49 10.31
C GLU A 315 19.92 19.49 11.45
N PHE A 316 20.00 18.18 11.14
CA PHE A 316 20.23 17.16 12.18
C PHE A 316 21.69 16.87 12.45
N GLY A 317 22.61 17.29 11.57
CA GLY A 317 24.05 17.06 11.76
C GLY A 317 24.48 15.61 11.55
N VAL A 318 23.75 14.86 10.71
CA VAL A 318 24.14 13.51 10.30
C VAL A 318 25.29 13.62 9.32
N ASP A 319 26.32 12.79 9.48
CA ASP A 319 27.45 12.74 8.56
C ASP A 319 26.99 12.30 7.15
N GLU A 320 27.56 12.92 6.09
CA GLU A 320 27.24 12.67 4.69
C GLU A 320 27.34 11.15 4.35
N SER A 321 28.35 10.45 4.90
CA SER A 321 28.53 9.01 4.64
C SER A 321 27.37 8.15 5.16
N ILE A 322 26.68 8.60 6.23
CA ILE A 322 25.50 7.93 6.79
C ILE A 322 24.25 8.33 6.00
N ALA A 323 24.06 9.64 5.79
CA ALA A 323 22.87 10.16 5.10
C ALA A 323 22.76 9.61 3.67
N SER A 324 23.87 9.65 2.90
CA SER A 324 23.93 9.17 1.52
C SER A 324 23.77 7.65 1.37
N PHE A 325 23.95 6.89 2.45
CA PHE A 325 23.73 5.44 2.46
C PHE A 325 22.34 5.06 2.99
N VAL A 326 21.97 5.56 4.18
CA VAL A 326 20.75 5.12 4.88
C VAL A 326 19.48 5.61 4.19
N LEU A 327 19.44 6.88 3.77
CA LEU A 327 18.23 7.47 3.20
C LEU A 327 17.80 6.88 1.86
N PRO A 328 18.70 6.67 0.86
CA PRO A 328 18.34 5.97 -0.37
C PRO A 328 17.94 4.51 -0.16
N LEU A 329 18.55 3.82 0.81
CA LEU A 329 18.20 2.44 1.16
C LEU A 329 16.81 2.41 1.82
N GLY A 330 16.53 3.34 2.76
CA GLY A 330 15.27 3.47 3.46
C GLY A 330 14.11 3.73 2.52
N MET A 331 14.31 4.59 1.54
CA MET A 331 13.31 4.92 0.51
C MET A 331 12.65 3.67 -0.12
N THR A 332 13.35 2.53 -0.15
CA THR A 332 12.86 1.28 -0.76
C THR A 332 12.54 0.19 0.25
N ILE A 333 13.15 0.18 1.43
CA ILE A 333 13.03 -0.90 2.42
C ILE A 333 12.18 -0.47 3.61
N ASN A 334 12.30 0.78 4.06
CA ASN A 334 11.67 1.27 5.27
C ASN A 334 10.31 1.91 4.97
N MET A 335 9.26 1.10 4.81
CA MET A 335 7.94 1.55 4.40
C MET A 335 6.86 1.31 5.48
N ASP A 336 7.10 1.84 6.68
CA ASP A 336 6.27 1.63 7.87
C ASP A 336 4.82 2.11 7.68
N GLY A 337 4.62 3.27 7.05
CA GLY A 337 3.29 3.78 6.76
C GLY A 337 2.54 2.92 5.76
N THR A 338 3.24 2.39 4.75
CA THR A 338 2.67 1.44 3.80
C THR A 338 2.22 0.16 4.51
N ALA A 339 3.07 -0.39 5.40
CA ALA A 339 2.76 -1.57 6.18
C ALA A 339 1.53 -1.36 7.11
N ILE A 340 1.45 -0.23 7.81
CA ILE A 340 0.28 0.15 8.62
C ILE A 340 -0.99 0.17 7.78
N MET A 341 -0.98 0.90 6.68
CA MET A 341 -2.12 1.03 5.77
C MET A 341 -2.56 -0.34 5.24
N GLN A 342 -1.62 -1.17 4.80
CA GLN A 342 -1.92 -2.49 4.24
C GLN A 342 -2.53 -3.44 5.27
N VAL A 343 -2.06 -3.45 6.52
CA VAL A 343 -2.66 -4.28 7.58
C VAL A 343 -4.09 -3.84 7.87
N ILE A 344 -4.32 -2.54 8.12
CA ILE A 344 -5.67 -2.03 8.42
C ILE A 344 -6.62 -2.27 7.23
N ALA A 345 -6.15 -2.01 6.00
CA ALA A 345 -6.93 -2.24 4.79
C ALA A 345 -7.29 -3.71 4.59
N THR A 346 -6.37 -4.63 4.85
CA THR A 346 -6.62 -6.08 4.73
C THR A 346 -7.69 -6.52 5.71
N VAL A 347 -7.60 -6.07 6.97
CA VAL A 347 -8.57 -6.42 8.01
C VAL A 347 -9.94 -5.77 7.74
N PHE A 348 -9.96 -4.54 7.22
CA PHE A 348 -11.18 -3.86 6.77
C PHE A 348 -11.86 -4.66 5.64
N ILE A 349 -11.10 -5.04 4.61
CA ILE A 349 -11.63 -5.81 3.48
C ILE A 349 -12.17 -7.15 3.95
N ALA A 350 -11.44 -7.83 4.83
CA ALA A 350 -11.88 -9.10 5.41
C ALA A 350 -13.23 -8.94 6.15
N GLY A 351 -13.38 -7.91 6.98
CA GLY A 351 -14.62 -7.61 7.70
C GLY A 351 -15.78 -7.30 6.76
N CYS A 352 -15.57 -6.47 5.74
CA CYS A 352 -16.58 -6.14 4.72
C CYS A 352 -17.00 -7.35 3.89
N ALA A 353 -16.08 -8.27 3.64
CA ALA A 353 -16.29 -9.44 2.79
C ALA A 353 -16.76 -10.70 3.56
N GLY A 354 -16.96 -10.59 4.86
CA GLY A 354 -17.42 -11.70 5.71
C GLY A 354 -16.34 -12.73 6.03
N TYR A 355 -15.06 -12.45 5.80
CA TYR A 355 -13.98 -13.34 6.20
C TYR A 355 -13.72 -13.27 7.70
N THR A 356 -13.44 -14.42 8.30
CA THR A 356 -12.98 -14.47 9.70
C THR A 356 -11.50 -14.18 9.76
N VAL A 357 -11.09 -13.24 10.62
CA VAL A 357 -9.69 -12.94 10.90
C VAL A 357 -9.35 -13.42 12.30
N THR A 358 -8.54 -14.45 12.40
CA THR A 358 -8.00 -14.94 13.68
C THR A 358 -6.69 -14.26 14.04
N PRO A 359 -6.25 -14.24 15.31
CA PRO A 359 -4.94 -13.72 15.68
C PRO A 359 -3.78 -14.37 14.90
N GLY A 360 -3.87 -15.67 14.59
CA GLY A 360 -2.87 -16.36 13.76
C GLY A 360 -2.83 -15.85 12.33
N GLN A 361 -3.99 -15.62 11.73
CA GLN A 361 -4.07 -15.02 10.38
C GLN A 361 -3.57 -13.57 10.38
N LEU A 362 -3.79 -12.82 11.47
CA LEU A 362 -3.26 -11.46 11.58
C LEU A 362 -1.72 -11.43 11.54
N VAL A 363 -1.05 -12.41 12.16
CA VAL A 363 0.41 -12.55 12.07
C VAL A 363 0.84 -12.80 10.62
N VAL A 364 0.09 -13.61 9.88
CA VAL A 364 0.35 -13.85 8.46
C VAL A 364 0.13 -12.57 7.64
N VAL A 365 -0.96 -11.83 7.90
CA VAL A 365 -1.21 -10.51 7.27
C VAL A 365 -0.06 -9.55 7.54
N ALA A 366 0.42 -9.47 8.79
CA ALA A 366 1.54 -8.59 9.15
C ALA A 366 2.84 -9.00 8.43
N LEU A 367 3.13 -10.29 8.34
CA LEU A 367 4.30 -10.78 7.60
C LEU A 367 4.18 -10.47 6.09
N LEU A 368 3.01 -10.70 5.50
CA LEU A 368 2.75 -10.35 4.10
C LEU A 368 2.87 -8.84 3.86
N ALA A 369 2.35 -8.03 4.77
CA ALA A 369 2.46 -6.57 4.68
C ALA A 369 3.91 -6.10 4.80
N LEU A 370 4.73 -6.70 5.66
CA LEU A 370 6.16 -6.42 5.74
C LEU A 370 6.86 -6.70 4.41
N LEU A 371 6.63 -7.90 3.86
CA LEU A 371 7.26 -8.30 2.59
C LEU A 371 6.75 -7.46 1.41
N ALA A 372 5.46 -7.18 1.38
CA ALA A 372 4.83 -6.35 0.35
C ALA A 372 5.30 -4.89 0.43
N SER A 373 5.45 -4.34 1.64
CA SER A 373 5.93 -2.96 1.83
C SER A 373 7.35 -2.78 1.31
N VAL A 374 8.27 -3.70 1.62
CA VAL A 374 9.65 -3.70 1.09
C VAL A 374 9.67 -3.80 -0.45
N GLY A 375 8.69 -4.48 -1.06
CA GLY A 375 8.55 -4.57 -2.52
C GLY A 375 7.79 -3.41 -3.16
N THR A 376 7.33 -2.41 -2.38
CA THR A 376 6.56 -1.30 -2.90
C THR A 376 7.50 -0.25 -3.51
N PRO A 377 7.37 0.10 -4.81
CA PRO A 377 8.15 1.18 -5.38
C PRO A 377 7.80 2.53 -4.74
N ALA A 378 8.80 3.43 -4.68
CA ALA A 378 8.66 4.78 -4.14
C ALA A 378 7.81 5.72 -5.04
N ALA A 379 6.75 5.19 -5.65
CA ALA A 379 5.87 5.84 -6.61
C ALA A 379 4.45 6.01 -6.06
N PRO A 380 3.74 7.08 -6.44
CA PRO A 380 2.38 7.34 -5.96
C PRO A 380 1.39 6.22 -6.33
N GLY A 381 0.62 5.74 -5.37
CA GLY A 381 -0.43 4.72 -5.59
C GLY A 381 0.04 3.27 -5.51
N ALA A 382 1.34 3.02 -5.45
CA ALA A 382 1.90 1.66 -5.45
C ALA A 382 1.47 0.83 -4.23
N GLY A 383 1.35 1.45 -3.06
CA GLY A 383 0.96 0.76 -1.81
C GLY A 383 -0.41 0.10 -1.87
N ALA A 384 -1.40 0.81 -2.41
CA ALA A 384 -2.75 0.27 -2.58
C ALA A 384 -2.82 -0.82 -3.66
N VAL A 385 -1.98 -0.74 -4.70
CA VAL A 385 -1.90 -1.78 -5.74
C VAL A 385 -1.33 -3.07 -5.16
N ILE A 386 -0.24 -2.97 -4.42
CA ILE A 386 0.41 -4.14 -3.81
C ILE A 386 -0.46 -4.75 -2.69
N LEU A 387 -1.38 -4.00 -2.07
CA LEU A 387 -2.36 -4.55 -1.13
C LEU A 387 -3.10 -5.77 -1.70
N PHE A 388 -3.38 -5.79 -3.02
CA PHE A 388 -4.01 -6.94 -3.66
C PHE A 388 -3.19 -8.23 -3.52
N THR A 389 -1.86 -8.13 -3.43
CA THR A 389 -0.99 -9.29 -3.24
C THR A 389 -1.20 -9.93 -1.85
N ILE A 390 -1.45 -9.10 -0.84
CA ILE A 390 -1.76 -9.56 0.52
C ILE A 390 -3.12 -10.26 0.54
N LEU A 391 -4.14 -9.65 -0.09
CA LEU A 391 -5.47 -10.24 -0.20
C LEU A 391 -5.44 -11.60 -0.89
N SER A 392 -4.73 -11.68 -2.02
CA SER A 392 -4.54 -12.92 -2.77
C SER A 392 -3.80 -13.98 -1.94
N GLY A 393 -2.74 -13.58 -1.23
CA GLY A 393 -1.98 -14.46 -0.36
C GLY A 393 -2.80 -15.01 0.82
N MET A 394 -3.77 -14.22 1.30
CA MET A 394 -4.73 -14.63 2.35
C MET A 394 -5.93 -15.41 1.81
N GLY A 395 -6.13 -15.45 0.48
CA GLY A 395 -7.32 -16.00 -0.15
C GLY A 395 -8.57 -15.11 0.00
N PHE A 396 -8.41 -13.83 0.30
CA PHE A 396 -9.50 -12.86 0.42
C PHE A 396 -9.84 -12.26 -0.96
N VAL A 397 -10.45 -13.07 -1.82
CA VAL A 397 -10.67 -12.76 -3.24
C VAL A 397 -12.10 -12.94 -3.73
N ASN A 398 -13.07 -13.10 -2.81
CA ASN A 398 -14.47 -13.14 -3.18
C ASN A 398 -14.95 -11.74 -3.69
N ASP A 399 -16.16 -11.69 -4.24
CA ASP A 399 -16.73 -10.46 -4.81
C ASP A 399 -16.83 -9.33 -3.77
N GLY A 400 -17.16 -9.64 -2.51
CA GLY A 400 -17.18 -8.66 -1.43
C GLY A 400 -15.80 -8.08 -1.14
N ALA A 401 -14.75 -8.88 -1.17
CA ALA A 401 -13.38 -8.42 -0.99
C ALA A 401 -12.91 -7.55 -2.17
N LEU A 402 -13.21 -7.95 -3.41
CA LEU A 402 -12.89 -7.18 -4.60
C LEU A 402 -13.62 -5.84 -4.60
N LEU A 403 -14.86 -5.82 -4.14
CA LEU A 403 -15.65 -4.60 -3.99
C LEU A 403 -15.06 -3.68 -2.92
N ALA A 404 -14.76 -4.19 -1.73
CA ALA A 404 -14.13 -3.42 -0.65
C ALA A 404 -12.73 -2.93 -1.07
N TYR A 405 -11.96 -3.74 -1.80
CA TYR A 405 -10.69 -3.33 -2.39
C TYR A 405 -10.85 -2.19 -3.39
N SER A 406 -11.87 -2.27 -4.27
CA SER A 406 -12.15 -1.19 -5.22
C SER A 406 -12.51 0.13 -4.52
N LEU A 407 -13.22 0.05 -3.40
CA LEU A 407 -13.52 1.21 -2.56
C LEU A 407 -12.25 1.81 -1.96
N ILE A 408 -11.34 0.97 -1.46
CA ILE A 408 -10.02 1.44 -0.98
C ILE A 408 -9.27 2.15 -2.10
N LEU A 409 -9.16 1.59 -3.29
CA LEU A 409 -8.48 2.24 -4.42
C LEU A 409 -9.04 3.64 -4.69
N ALA A 410 -10.35 3.83 -4.46
CA ALA A 410 -11.01 5.11 -4.66
C ALA A 410 -10.71 6.14 -3.56
N ILE A 411 -10.73 5.72 -2.28
CA ILE A 411 -10.65 6.63 -1.13
C ILE A 411 -9.23 6.79 -0.58
N ASN A 412 -8.29 5.92 -0.94
CA ASN A 412 -6.98 5.80 -0.28
C ASN A 412 -6.00 6.93 -0.61
N ARG A 413 -6.27 7.74 -1.64
CA ARG A 413 -5.30 8.75 -2.11
C ARG A 413 -4.82 9.73 -1.03
N PRO A 414 -5.69 10.32 -0.18
CA PRO A 414 -5.24 11.16 0.94
C PRO A 414 -4.43 10.39 1.98
N ILE A 415 -4.78 9.11 2.20
CA ILE A 415 -4.06 8.23 3.13
C ILE A 415 -2.64 7.98 2.60
N GLU A 416 -2.47 7.70 1.30
CA GLU A 416 -1.15 7.48 0.68
C GLU A 416 -0.23 8.71 0.77
N MET A 417 -0.79 9.92 0.73
CA MET A 417 -0.03 11.14 0.99
C MET A 417 0.58 11.12 2.39
N LEU A 418 -0.21 10.74 3.39
CA LEU A 418 0.25 10.62 4.78
C LEU A 418 1.19 9.42 4.98
N VAL A 419 0.94 8.30 4.31
CA VAL A 419 1.83 7.13 4.28
C VAL A 419 3.22 7.54 3.80
N THR A 420 3.32 8.28 2.70
CA THR A 420 4.61 8.76 2.19
C THR A 420 5.30 9.70 3.18
N SER A 421 4.54 10.62 3.79
CA SER A 421 5.06 11.49 4.85
C SER A 421 5.71 10.69 5.98
N LEU A 422 5.05 9.64 6.42
CA LEU A 422 5.54 8.76 7.49
C LEU A 422 6.79 7.99 7.07
N ASN A 423 6.79 7.40 5.86
CA ASN A 423 7.92 6.63 5.35
C ASN A 423 9.21 7.47 5.30
N VAL A 424 9.16 8.67 4.71
CA VAL A 424 10.35 9.53 4.59
C VAL A 424 10.86 10.04 5.95
N VAL A 425 9.97 10.23 6.92
CA VAL A 425 10.36 10.57 8.30
C VAL A 425 11.02 9.38 8.99
N GLY A 426 10.54 8.16 8.77
CA GLY A 426 11.15 6.93 9.28
C GLY A 426 12.59 6.73 8.78
N ASP A 427 12.86 7.08 7.53
CA ASP A 427 14.22 7.05 6.96
C ASP A 427 15.17 7.98 7.72
N ALA A 428 14.70 9.20 8.03
CA ALA A 428 15.46 10.16 8.82
C ALA A 428 15.69 9.67 10.27
N VAL A 429 14.67 9.07 10.91
CA VAL A 429 14.79 8.47 12.24
C VAL A 429 15.89 7.43 12.27
N ALA A 430 15.89 6.50 11.32
CA ALA A 430 16.93 5.46 11.25
C ALA A 430 18.31 6.08 10.99
N SER A 431 18.42 7.06 10.08
CA SER A 431 19.66 7.76 9.77
C SER A 431 20.26 8.44 11.01
N ILE A 432 19.44 9.17 11.77
CA ILE A 432 19.85 9.82 13.03
C ILE A 432 20.31 8.79 14.09
N CYS A 433 19.54 7.70 14.26
CA CYS A 433 19.88 6.65 15.23
C CYS A 433 21.19 5.93 14.86
N VAL A 434 21.40 5.65 13.57
CA VAL A 434 22.65 5.05 13.08
C VAL A 434 23.81 6.00 13.29
N ALA A 435 23.71 7.26 12.86
CA ALA A 435 24.76 8.26 13.00
C ALA A 435 25.14 8.47 14.47
N LYS A 436 24.13 8.56 15.36
CA LYS A 436 24.36 8.67 16.82
C LYS A 436 25.13 7.47 17.36
N SER A 437 24.75 6.26 16.94
CA SER A 437 25.39 5.02 17.43
C SER A 437 26.80 4.78 16.87
N GLU A 438 27.17 5.45 15.78
CA GLU A 438 28.51 5.42 15.18
C GLU A 438 29.39 6.60 15.62
N GLY A 439 28.86 7.57 16.38
CA GLY A 439 29.57 8.78 16.75
C GLY A 439 29.75 9.77 15.58
N LEU A 440 28.91 9.63 14.55
CA LEU A 440 28.90 10.41 13.31
C LEU A 440 27.72 11.40 13.27
N LEU A 441 27.21 11.81 14.45
CA LEU A 441 26.17 12.82 14.60
C LEU A 441 26.73 14.05 15.30
N ASN A 442 26.58 15.22 14.69
CA ASN A 442 26.90 16.50 15.31
C ASN A 442 25.72 16.97 16.20
N GLU A 443 25.80 16.68 17.50
CA GLU A 443 24.74 17.02 18.46
C GLU A 443 24.56 18.52 18.66
N GLU A 444 25.58 19.35 18.43
CA GLU A 444 25.43 20.82 18.50
C GLU A 444 24.51 21.31 17.38
N THR A 445 24.69 20.76 16.17
CA THR A 445 23.81 21.04 15.02
C THR A 445 22.40 20.55 15.27
N PHE A 446 22.25 19.34 15.86
CA PHE A 446 20.93 18.80 16.20
C PHE A 446 20.17 19.68 17.20
N ASN A 447 20.86 20.26 18.18
CA ASN A 447 20.24 21.01 19.27
C ASN A 447 20.01 22.51 18.98
N LYS A 448 20.58 23.05 17.91
CA LYS A 448 20.30 24.42 17.40
C LYS A 448 18.91 24.49 16.78
#